data_31db5cbee8ed2a9f141fe991293a5812
#
_entry.id   31db5cbee8ed2a9f141fe991293a5812
#
_cell.length_a   1.000
_cell.length_b   1.000
_cell.length_c   1.000
_cell.angle_alpha   90.00
_cell.angle_beta   90.00
_cell.angle_gamma   90.00
#
_symmetry.space_group_name_H-M   'P 1'
#
loop_
_entity.id
_entity.type
_entity.pdbx_description
1 polymer ?
#
loop_
_entity_poly.entity_id
_entity_poly.type
_entity_poly.pdbx_seq_one_letter_code
_entity_poly.pdbx_strand_id
1 'polypeptide(L)'
;MISTNEARPGMALSLPDGLFSIVEYQHVKPGKGKAFVRMKLKNLDSGAVIDRTFRAGESVEQAVIDRRDHQFLYRDDLGFHFMDLETYGQFAIPVEDVGDSASYLVDGMTALLHMYNGKAISVELPASVELEVVKAEPGVKGDRVSGATKPVTVQTGLVVQAPLFVDVGDVIKVDTRSGEYLTRV
;
A
#
# COMPACT_ATOMS: atom_id res chain seq x y z
N MET A 1 -5.91 14.44 -21.14
CA MET A 1 -6.87 13.50 -21.77
C MET A 1 -6.14 12.55 -22.69
N ILE A 2 -6.52 11.29 -22.72
CA ILE A 2 -6.01 10.28 -23.64
C ILE A 2 -7.18 9.59 -24.34
N SER A 3 -6.94 9.03 -25.52
CA SER A 3 -7.92 8.14 -26.16
C SER A 3 -7.97 6.78 -25.43
N THR A 4 -9.16 6.21 -25.31
CA THR A 4 -9.30 4.83 -24.77
C THR A 4 -8.49 3.81 -25.57
N ASN A 5 -8.15 4.07 -26.81
CA ASN A 5 -7.28 3.22 -27.64
C ASN A 5 -5.80 3.28 -27.19
N GLU A 6 -5.40 4.32 -26.49
CA GLU A 6 -4.03 4.54 -25.98
C GLU A 6 -3.85 4.06 -24.55
N ALA A 7 -4.96 3.81 -23.87
CA ALA A 7 -4.95 3.32 -22.49
C ALA A 7 -4.25 1.96 -22.37
N ARG A 8 -3.48 1.78 -21.30
CA ARG A 8 -2.70 0.56 -21.01
C ARG A 8 -2.81 0.20 -19.53
N PRO A 9 -2.67 -1.08 -19.18
CA PRO A 9 -2.54 -1.50 -17.79
C PRO A 9 -1.41 -0.74 -17.07
N GLY A 10 -1.64 -0.35 -15.84
CA GLY A 10 -0.74 0.47 -15.04
C GLY A 10 -0.95 1.98 -15.15
N MET A 11 -1.68 2.47 -16.16
CA MET A 11 -2.10 3.86 -16.22
C MET A 11 -3.22 4.13 -15.23
N ALA A 12 -3.33 5.38 -14.77
CA ALA A 12 -4.43 5.84 -13.95
C ALA A 12 -5.37 6.76 -14.72
N LEU A 13 -6.65 6.67 -14.42
CA LEU A 13 -7.72 7.50 -14.99
C LEU A 13 -8.43 8.27 -13.89
N SER A 14 -8.73 9.54 -14.18
CA SER A 14 -9.63 10.38 -13.39
C SER A 14 -11.02 10.28 -14.01
N LEU A 15 -11.93 9.62 -13.33
CA LEU A 15 -13.32 9.46 -13.76
C LEU A 15 -14.24 10.24 -12.81
N PRO A 16 -15.50 10.53 -13.19
CA PRO A 16 -16.41 11.30 -12.34
C PRO A 16 -16.65 10.69 -10.93
N ASP A 17 -16.45 9.40 -10.81
CA ASP A 17 -16.65 8.62 -9.58
C ASP A 17 -15.34 8.26 -8.86
N GLY A 18 -14.20 8.83 -9.25
CA GLY A 18 -12.93 8.69 -8.54
C GLY A 18 -11.71 8.43 -9.43
N LEU A 19 -10.61 8.10 -8.76
CA LEU A 19 -9.35 7.73 -9.38
C LEU A 19 -9.25 6.21 -9.52
N PHE A 20 -8.88 5.75 -10.70
CA PHE A 20 -8.81 4.33 -11.01
C PHE A 20 -7.49 3.97 -11.70
N SER A 21 -6.88 2.87 -11.30
CA SER A 21 -5.78 2.24 -12.03
C SER A 21 -6.33 1.18 -12.98
N ILE A 22 -5.80 1.16 -14.21
CA ILE A 22 -6.15 0.14 -15.20
C ILE A 22 -5.41 -1.16 -14.86
N VAL A 23 -6.15 -2.21 -14.50
CA VAL A 23 -5.61 -3.54 -14.21
C VAL A 23 -5.55 -4.40 -15.47
N GLU A 24 -6.64 -4.41 -16.24
CA GLU A 24 -6.74 -5.14 -17.50
C GLU A 24 -7.35 -4.26 -18.57
N TYR A 25 -6.93 -4.49 -19.81
CA TYR A 25 -7.38 -3.76 -20.99
C TYR A 25 -7.71 -4.73 -22.11
N GLN A 26 -8.89 -4.58 -22.69
CA GLN A 26 -9.34 -5.41 -23.80
C GLN A 26 -10.03 -4.55 -24.86
N HIS A 27 -9.48 -4.55 -26.07
CA HIS A 27 -10.12 -3.90 -27.23
C HIS A 27 -10.94 -4.92 -28.00
N VAL A 28 -12.25 -4.72 -28.08
CA VAL A 28 -13.18 -5.63 -28.73
C VAL A 28 -13.71 -5.01 -30.03
N LYS A 29 -13.49 -5.72 -31.14
CA LYS A 29 -14.04 -5.37 -32.45
C LYS A 29 -15.09 -6.42 -32.82
N PRO A 30 -16.38 -6.19 -32.51
CA PRO A 30 -17.43 -7.12 -32.90
C PRO A 30 -17.58 -7.15 -34.41
N GLY A 31 -17.99 -8.32 -34.96
CA GLY A 31 -18.23 -8.46 -36.41
C GLY A 31 -19.38 -7.59 -36.92
N LYS A 32 -20.29 -7.18 -36.06
CA LYS A 32 -21.36 -6.19 -36.29
C LYS A 32 -21.39 -5.24 -35.11
N GLY A 33 -21.41 -3.92 -35.36
CA GLY A 33 -21.46 -2.88 -34.34
C GLY A 33 -20.18 -2.07 -34.21
N LYS A 34 -20.18 -1.09 -33.30
CA LYS A 34 -19.02 -0.23 -33.04
C LYS A 34 -18.03 -0.91 -32.09
N ALA A 35 -16.74 -0.72 -32.37
CA ALA A 35 -15.69 -1.20 -31.47
C ALA A 35 -15.80 -0.54 -30.08
N PHE A 36 -15.47 -1.28 -29.05
CA PHE A 36 -15.46 -0.82 -27.69
C PHE A 36 -14.22 -1.33 -26.93
N VAL A 37 -13.92 -0.67 -25.84
CA VAL A 37 -12.82 -1.02 -24.94
C VAL A 37 -13.42 -1.43 -23.59
N ARG A 38 -13.10 -2.63 -23.13
CA ARG A 38 -13.39 -3.09 -21.77
C ARG A 38 -12.14 -2.94 -20.91
N MET A 39 -12.29 -2.29 -19.79
CA MET A 39 -11.20 -2.12 -18.82
C MET A 39 -11.64 -2.67 -17.46
N LYS A 40 -10.75 -3.42 -16.81
CA LYS A 40 -10.87 -3.73 -15.39
C LYS A 40 -10.13 -2.62 -14.64
N LEU A 41 -10.83 -1.93 -13.79
CA LEU A 41 -10.37 -0.73 -13.08
C LEU A 41 -10.36 -0.99 -11.59
N LYS A 42 -9.24 -0.67 -10.93
CA LYS A 42 -9.12 -0.70 -9.47
C LYS A 42 -9.23 0.74 -8.96
N ASN A 43 -10.23 1.01 -8.14
CA ASN A 43 -10.35 2.28 -7.44
C ASN A 43 -9.18 2.47 -6.49
N LEU A 44 -8.52 3.63 -6.56
CA LEU A 44 -7.30 3.90 -5.78
C LEU A 44 -7.60 4.26 -4.32
N ASP A 45 -8.81 4.74 -4.03
CA ASP A 45 -9.22 5.07 -2.66
C ASP A 45 -9.76 3.83 -1.92
N SER A 46 -10.71 3.11 -2.53
CA SER A 46 -11.40 1.98 -1.89
C SER A 46 -10.77 0.61 -2.16
N GLY A 47 -9.88 0.51 -3.16
CA GLY A 47 -9.32 -0.77 -3.62
C GLY A 47 -10.30 -1.66 -4.41
N ALA A 48 -11.57 -1.25 -4.55
CA ALA A 48 -12.58 -2.01 -5.27
C ALA A 48 -12.23 -2.15 -6.76
N VAL A 49 -12.46 -3.35 -7.30
CA VAL A 49 -12.23 -3.64 -8.72
C VAL A 49 -13.57 -3.71 -9.44
N ILE A 50 -13.69 -2.94 -10.53
CA ILE A 50 -14.87 -2.86 -11.37
C ILE A 50 -14.53 -3.09 -12.84
N ASP A 51 -15.47 -3.62 -13.59
CA ASP A 51 -15.40 -3.69 -15.06
C ASP A 51 -16.15 -2.49 -15.65
N ARG A 52 -15.50 -1.76 -16.55
CA ARG A 52 -16.10 -0.63 -17.27
C ARG A 52 -15.85 -0.72 -18.76
N THR A 53 -16.89 -0.40 -19.54
CA THR A 53 -16.82 -0.39 -21.00
C THR A 53 -16.90 1.03 -21.51
N PHE A 54 -15.99 1.37 -22.41
CA PHE A 54 -15.90 2.65 -23.09
C PHE A 54 -16.06 2.46 -24.60
N ARG A 55 -16.47 3.50 -25.30
CA ARG A 55 -16.40 3.49 -26.77
C ARG A 55 -14.95 3.51 -27.21
N ALA A 56 -14.61 2.79 -28.29
CA ALA A 56 -13.28 2.87 -28.85
C ALA A 56 -13.03 4.30 -29.39
N GLY A 57 -11.88 4.89 -28.99
CA GLY A 57 -11.54 6.27 -29.34
C GLY A 57 -12.21 7.35 -28.50
N GLU A 58 -12.97 6.99 -27.46
CA GLU A 58 -13.50 7.96 -26.50
C GLU A 58 -12.34 8.60 -25.71
N SER A 59 -12.47 9.90 -25.43
CA SER A 59 -11.48 10.62 -24.61
C SER A 59 -11.79 10.43 -23.14
N VAL A 60 -10.77 10.04 -22.37
CA VAL A 60 -10.82 9.92 -20.90
C VAL A 60 -9.69 10.74 -20.28
N GLU A 61 -9.91 11.23 -19.09
CA GLU A 61 -8.88 11.98 -18.37
C GLU A 61 -7.86 11.03 -17.76
N GLN A 62 -6.60 11.18 -18.17
CA GLN A 62 -5.49 10.46 -17.55
C GLN A 62 -5.09 11.16 -16.25
N ALA A 63 -5.01 10.40 -15.16
CA ALA A 63 -4.41 10.86 -13.93
C ALA A 63 -2.90 10.55 -13.96
N VAL A 64 -2.07 11.56 -13.77
CA VAL A 64 -0.63 11.37 -13.63
C VAL A 64 -0.34 11.23 -12.13
N ILE A 65 0.10 10.04 -11.73
CA ILE A 65 0.45 9.73 -10.35
C ILE A 65 1.95 9.91 -10.20
N ASP A 66 2.35 10.91 -9.40
CA ASP A 66 3.74 11.09 -8.99
C ASP A 66 4.08 10.08 -7.90
N ARG A 67 5.23 9.42 -8.04
CA ARG A 67 5.77 8.49 -7.05
C ARG A 67 7.05 9.09 -6.50
N ARG A 68 7.06 9.35 -5.19
CA ARG A 68 8.21 10.00 -4.53
C ARG A 68 8.50 9.36 -3.19
N ASP A 69 9.78 9.26 -2.88
CA ASP A 69 10.24 8.82 -1.56
C ASP A 69 10.02 9.92 -0.53
N HIS A 70 9.37 9.52 0.56
CA HIS A 70 9.11 10.38 1.71
C HIS A 70 9.62 9.70 2.97
N GLN A 71 10.10 10.49 3.90
CA GLN A 71 10.45 10.01 5.22
C GLN A 71 9.25 10.15 6.15
N PHE A 72 8.87 9.07 6.80
CA PHE A 72 7.91 9.13 7.91
C PHE A 72 8.61 9.76 9.12
N LEU A 73 8.02 10.81 9.68
CA LEU A 73 8.60 11.57 10.79
C LEU A 73 8.03 11.10 12.13
N TYR A 74 6.72 11.23 12.29
CA TYR A 74 6.00 10.88 13.52
C TYR A 74 4.49 10.81 13.27
N ARG A 75 3.75 10.32 14.26
CA ARG A 75 2.29 10.32 14.30
C ARG A 75 1.79 11.23 15.40
N ASP A 76 0.71 11.97 15.13
CA ASP A 76 -0.06 12.72 16.11
C ASP A 76 -1.57 12.61 15.86
N ASP A 77 -2.37 13.50 16.47
CA ASP A 77 -3.84 13.51 16.33
C ASP A 77 -4.31 13.91 14.92
N LEU A 78 -3.46 14.55 14.12
CA LEU A 78 -3.74 14.92 12.74
C LEU A 78 -3.47 13.77 11.76
N GLY A 79 -2.70 12.77 12.17
CA GLY A 79 -2.34 11.61 11.36
C GLY A 79 -0.84 11.32 11.34
N PHE A 80 -0.37 10.83 10.21
CA PHE A 80 1.02 10.45 9.96
C PHE A 80 1.74 11.57 9.20
N HIS A 81 2.79 12.10 9.78
CA HIS A 81 3.59 13.19 9.20
C HIS A 81 4.71 12.63 8.34
N PHE A 82 4.77 13.09 7.10
CA PHE A 82 5.78 12.73 6.12
C PHE A 82 6.53 13.97 5.63
N MET A 83 7.78 13.77 5.25
CA MET A 83 8.63 14.77 4.62
C MET A 83 9.08 14.27 3.24
N ASP A 84 8.84 15.06 2.22
CA ASP A 84 9.37 14.84 0.88
C ASP A 84 10.91 14.96 0.90
N LEU A 85 11.62 13.93 0.43
CA LEU A 85 13.09 13.90 0.47
C LEU A 85 13.76 14.80 -0.57
N GLU A 86 13.02 15.30 -1.55
CA GLU A 86 13.54 16.24 -2.55
C GLU A 86 13.29 17.69 -2.15
N THR A 87 12.06 18.00 -1.71
CA THR A 87 11.63 19.38 -1.43
C THR A 87 11.68 19.75 0.04
N TYR A 88 11.83 18.76 0.94
CA TYR A 88 11.76 18.88 2.41
C TYR A 88 10.40 19.42 2.91
N GLY A 89 9.41 19.47 2.05
CA GLY A 89 8.04 19.83 2.42
C GLY A 89 7.42 18.76 3.33
N GLN A 90 6.75 19.21 4.39
CA GLN A 90 6.11 18.33 5.36
C GLN A 90 4.58 18.44 5.25
N PHE A 91 3.89 17.33 5.42
CA PHE A 91 2.43 17.27 5.46
C PHE A 91 1.96 16.05 6.26
N ALA A 92 0.72 16.09 6.71
CA ALA A 92 0.10 14.99 7.41
C ALA A 92 -0.86 14.22 6.49
N ILE A 93 -0.86 12.91 6.59
CA ILE A 93 -1.83 12.01 5.96
C ILE A 93 -2.75 11.49 7.06
N PRO A 94 -4.09 11.64 6.95
CA PRO A 94 -5.03 11.08 7.91
C PRO A 94 -4.86 9.56 8.09
N VAL A 95 -5.19 9.06 9.27
CA VAL A 95 -5.03 7.62 9.60
C VAL A 95 -5.80 6.72 8.63
N GLU A 96 -6.99 7.13 8.21
CA GLU A 96 -7.83 6.42 7.25
C GLU A 96 -7.19 6.28 5.87
N ASP A 97 -6.41 7.28 5.43
CA ASP A 97 -5.74 7.29 4.12
C ASP A 97 -4.44 6.46 4.14
N VAL A 98 -3.80 6.32 5.31
CA VAL A 98 -2.63 5.45 5.49
C VAL A 98 -3.04 3.97 5.54
N GLY A 99 -4.20 3.67 6.13
CA GLY A 99 -4.76 2.34 6.22
C GLY A 99 -3.85 1.35 6.94
N ASP A 100 -3.77 0.12 6.43
CA ASP A 100 -2.99 -0.98 7.04
C ASP A 100 -1.48 -0.69 7.12
N SER A 101 -0.96 0.20 6.28
CA SER A 101 0.45 0.63 6.32
C SER A 101 0.83 1.26 7.66
N ALA A 102 -0.13 1.82 8.39
CA ALA A 102 0.06 2.42 9.71
C ALA A 102 0.74 1.47 10.71
N SER A 103 0.47 0.17 10.59
CA SER A 103 1.01 -0.86 11.49
C SER A 103 2.50 -1.16 11.29
N TYR A 104 3.09 -0.64 10.22
CA TYR A 104 4.48 -0.92 9.83
C TYR A 104 5.36 0.34 9.81
N LEU A 105 4.76 1.54 9.97
CA LEU A 105 5.50 2.80 9.92
C LEU A 105 6.24 3.05 11.24
N VAL A 106 7.56 3.18 11.13
CA VAL A 106 8.46 3.52 12.23
C VAL A 106 9.12 4.86 11.93
N ASP A 107 9.29 5.69 12.95
CA ASP A 107 9.90 7.02 12.84
C ASP A 107 11.24 6.97 12.08
N GLY A 108 11.37 7.83 11.09
CA GLY A 108 12.58 7.93 10.26
C GLY A 108 12.63 6.98 9.06
N MET A 109 11.68 6.04 8.91
CA MET A 109 11.68 5.15 7.75
C MET A 109 11.24 5.86 6.46
N THR A 110 11.77 5.39 5.33
CA THR A 110 11.35 5.85 4.01
C THR A 110 10.21 4.99 3.47
N ALA A 111 9.19 5.66 2.94
CA ALA A 111 8.08 5.04 2.22
C ALA A 111 7.88 5.74 0.87
N LEU A 112 7.40 5.00 -0.13
CA LEU A 112 7.04 5.56 -1.43
C LEU A 112 5.60 6.05 -1.38
N LEU A 113 5.39 7.35 -1.55
CA LEU A 113 4.05 7.93 -1.61
C LEU A 113 3.61 8.13 -3.06
N HIS A 114 2.36 7.74 -3.32
CA HIS A 114 1.70 8.01 -4.58
C HIS A 114 0.90 9.30 -4.43
N MET A 115 1.28 10.32 -5.20
CA MET A 115 0.72 11.66 -5.12
C MET A 115 -0.10 11.98 -6.37
N TYR A 116 -1.25 12.60 -6.19
CA TYR A 116 -2.06 13.15 -7.27
C TYR A 116 -2.51 14.55 -6.92
N ASN A 117 -2.19 15.54 -7.77
CA ASN A 117 -2.49 16.95 -7.54
C ASN A 117 -2.05 17.46 -6.15
N GLY A 118 -0.88 17.02 -5.68
CA GLY A 118 -0.32 17.43 -4.40
C GLY A 118 -0.92 16.74 -3.17
N LYS A 119 -1.86 15.80 -3.37
CA LYS A 119 -2.45 14.98 -2.30
C LYS A 119 -1.90 13.56 -2.35
N ALA A 120 -1.54 13.00 -1.21
CA ALA A 120 -1.20 11.58 -1.11
C ALA A 120 -2.46 10.72 -1.25
N ILE A 121 -2.41 9.72 -2.13
CA ILE A 121 -3.51 8.78 -2.39
C ILE A 121 -3.21 7.37 -1.88
N SER A 122 -1.95 7.03 -1.70
CA SER A 122 -1.55 5.77 -1.07
C SER A 122 -0.11 5.81 -0.58
N VAL A 123 0.18 4.95 0.40
CA VAL A 123 1.51 4.73 0.97
C VAL A 123 1.96 3.33 0.56
N GLU A 124 3.09 3.23 -0.12
CA GLU A 124 3.72 1.97 -0.48
C GLU A 124 4.95 1.74 0.41
N LEU A 125 4.91 0.66 1.16
CA LEU A 125 5.98 0.28 2.08
C LEU A 125 7.04 -0.58 1.37
N PRO A 126 8.29 -0.60 1.89
CA PRO A 126 9.24 -1.65 1.53
C PRO A 126 8.64 -3.04 1.75
N ALA A 127 9.11 -4.04 1.03
CA ALA A 127 8.60 -5.41 1.13
C ALA A 127 8.71 -6.01 2.54
N SER A 128 9.64 -5.51 3.34
CA SER A 128 9.82 -5.89 4.74
C SER A 128 10.31 -4.70 5.56
N VAL A 129 10.00 -4.71 6.84
CA VAL A 129 10.42 -3.70 7.83
C VAL A 129 11.00 -4.37 9.05
N GLU A 130 11.88 -3.65 9.74
CA GLU A 130 12.48 -4.06 11.01
C GLU A 130 11.72 -3.40 12.16
N LEU A 131 11.22 -4.23 13.09
CA LEU A 131 10.37 -3.79 14.19
C LEU A 131 10.88 -4.36 15.50
N GLU A 132 10.99 -3.52 16.53
CA GLU A 132 11.38 -3.94 17.87
C GLU A 132 10.21 -4.58 18.60
N VAL A 133 10.46 -5.72 19.25
CA VAL A 133 9.48 -6.40 20.09
C VAL A 133 9.39 -5.71 21.45
N VAL A 134 8.22 -5.21 21.78
CA VAL A 134 7.94 -4.51 23.05
C VAL A 134 7.18 -5.36 24.04
N LYS A 135 6.51 -6.44 23.58
CA LYS A 135 5.80 -7.40 24.44
C LYS A 135 5.91 -8.79 23.84
N ALA A 136 6.31 -9.76 24.66
CA ALA A 136 6.33 -11.17 24.31
C ALA A 136 5.88 -11.99 25.52
N GLU A 137 5.04 -12.99 25.29
CA GLU A 137 4.71 -13.96 26.35
C GLU A 137 5.87 -14.95 26.50
N PRO A 138 6.16 -15.45 27.71
CA PRO A 138 7.15 -16.47 27.89
C PRO A 138 6.72 -17.73 27.12
N GLY A 139 7.64 -18.29 26.32
CA GLY A 139 7.40 -19.55 25.63
C GLY A 139 7.14 -20.66 26.64
N VAL A 140 6.01 -21.36 26.52
CA VAL A 140 5.69 -22.48 27.42
C VAL A 140 6.67 -23.60 27.15
N LYS A 141 7.46 -23.98 28.18
CA LYS A 141 8.35 -25.16 28.11
C LYS A 141 7.47 -26.44 28.07
N GLY A 142 7.12 -26.86 26.89
CA GLY A 142 6.30 -28.07 26.70
C GLY A 142 6.02 -28.38 25.24
N ASP A 143 5.91 -27.38 24.39
CA ASP A 143 5.69 -27.58 22.97
C ASP A 143 7.01 -27.84 22.23
N ARG A 144 7.43 -29.11 22.23
CA ARG A 144 8.53 -29.62 21.41
C ARG A 144 8.12 -29.90 19.96
N VAL A 145 7.11 -29.20 19.46
CA VAL A 145 6.70 -29.28 18.06
C VAL A 145 7.60 -28.32 17.29
N SER A 146 8.37 -28.85 16.35
CA SER A 146 9.14 -28.02 15.42
C SER A 146 8.17 -27.07 14.69
N GLY A 147 8.44 -25.74 14.77
CA GLY A 147 7.59 -24.72 14.18
C GLY A 147 6.58 -24.08 15.11
N ALA A 148 6.66 -24.31 16.42
CA ALA A 148 5.83 -23.60 17.42
C ALA A 148 6.13 -22.10 17.38
N THR A 149 5.07 -21.29 17.35
CA THR A 149 5.12 -19.82 17.36
C THR A 149 4.39 -19.28 18.60
N LYS A 150 4.71 -18.03 18.94
CA LYS A 150 4.00 -17.25 19.98
C LYS A 150 3.67 -15.86 19.44
N PRO A 151 2.59 -15.22 19.92
CA PRO A 151 2.31 -13.83 19.60
C PRO A 151 3.32 -12.92 20.30
N VAL A 152 3.89 -11.99 19.54
CA VAL A 152 4.70 -10.88 20.05
C VAL A 152 4.11 -9.57 19.58
N THR A 153 4.17 -8.54 20.40
CA THR A 153 3.74 -7.19 20.02
C THR A 153 4.96 -6.35 19.75
N VAL A 154 5.00 -5.71 18.59
CA VAL A 154 6.10 -4.81 18.19
C VAL A 154 5.76 -3.36 18.53
N GLN A 155 6.75 -2.46 18.41
CA GLN A 155 6.69 -1.05 18.80
C GLN A 155 5.53 -0.25 18.17
N THR A 156 5.04 -0.68 17.00
CA THR A 156 3.88 -0.06 16.33
C THR A 156 2.53 -0.55 16.86
N GLY A 157 2.51 -1.52 17.76
CA GLY A 157 1.31 -2.17 18.27
C GLY A 157 0.84 -3.39 17.45
N LEU A 158 1.50 -3.69 16.34
CA LEU A 158 1.20 -4.88 15.53
C LEU A 158 1.55 -6.15 16.32
N VAL A 159 0.67 -7.15 16.25
CA VAL A 159 0.92 -8.48 16.79
C VAL A 159 1.38 -9.41 15.68
N VAL A 160 2.55 -10.03 15.86
CA VAL A 160 3.19 -10.92 14.89
C VAL A 160 3.38 -12.30 15.51
N GLN A 161 3.10 -13.36 14.76
CA GLN A 161 3.43 -14.73 15.17
C GLN A 161 4.92 -14.97 14.91
N ALA A 162 5.70 -15.11 15.98
CA ALA A 162 7.14 -15.28 15.93
C ALA A 162 7.58 -16.60 16.58
N PRO A 163 8.76 -17.13 16.24
CA PRO A 163 9.32 -18.31 16.90
C PRO A 163 9.43 -18.10 18.42
N LEU A 164 9.39 -19.20 19.18
CA LEU A 164 9.40 -19.17 20.66
C LEU A 164 10.63 -18.47 21.26
N PHE A 165 11.76 -18.43 20.54
CA PHE A 165 13.00 -17.80 21.02
C PHE A 165 13.02 -16.27 20.93
N VAL A 166 12.03 -15.66 20.28
CA VAL A 166 11.93 -14.20 20.14
C VAL A 166 11.43 -13.61 21.45
N ASP A 167 12.16 -12.65 22.02
CA ASP A 167 11.84 -11.99 23.27
C ASP A 167 11.77 -10.47 23.15
N VAL A 168 11.33 -9.81 24.22
CA VAL A 168 11.29 -8.34 24.31
C VAL A 168 12.70 -7.76 24.12
N GLY A 169 12.81 -6.73 23.27
CA GLY A 169 14.07 -6.10 22.89
C GLY A 169 14.71 -6.67 21.62
N ASP A 170 14.23 -7.83 21.14
CA ASP A 170 14.66 -8.35 19.86
C ASP A 170 14.08 -7.49 18.73
N VAL A 171 14.88 -7.28 17.66
CA VAL A 171 14.42 -6.68 16.41
C VAL A 171 14.10 -7.79 15.44
N ILE A 172 12.89 -7.77 14.92
CA ILE A 172 12.41 -8.75 13.94
C ILE A 172 12.09 -8.10 12.61
N LYS A 173 12.38 -8.83 11.54
CA LYS A 173 12.01 -8.45 10.18
C LYS A 173 10.67 -9.07 9.83
N VAL A 174 9.73 -8.23 9.40
CA VAL A 174 8.34 -8.60 9.11
C VAL A 174 8.02 -8.27 7.66
N ASP A 175 7.36 -9.19 6.95
CA ASP A 175 6.83 -8.95 5.62
C ASP A 175 5.65 -7.98 5.70
N THR A 176 5.68 -6.88 4.94
CA THR A 176 4.66 -5.83 5.01
C THR A 176 3.36 -6.19 4.28
N ARG A 177 3.35 -7.23 3.47
CA ARG A 177 2.17 -7.70 2.72
C ARG A 177 1.37 -8.74 3.50
N SER A 178 2.10 -9.69 4.13
CA SER A 178 1.47 -10.80 4.87
C SER A 178 1.42 -10.57 6.38
N GLY A 179 2.26 -9.68 6.91
CA GLY A 179 2.44 -9.50 8.35
C GLY A 179 3.22 -10.62 9.03
N GLU A 180 3.89 -11.46 8.25
CA GLU A 180 4.59 -12.63 8.75
C GLU A 180 6.02 -12.30 9.20
N TYR A 181 6.45 -12.99 10.25
CA TYR A 181 7.84 -12.97 10.69
C TYR A 181 8.75 -13.59 9.62
N LEU A 182 9.83 -12.91 9.26
CA LEU A 182 10.84 -13.42 8.32
C LEU A 182 12.10 -13.90 9.04
N THR A 183 12.68 -13.05 9.88
CA THR A 183 13.91 -13.36 10.63
C THR A 183 14.08 -12.42 11.81
N ARG A 184 14.96 -12.79 12.74
CA ARG A 184 15.50 -11.89 13.76
C ARG A 184 16.74 -11.19 13.20
N VAL A 185 16.88 -9.91 13.45
CA VAL A 185 18.03 -9.08 13.02
C VAL A 185 19.13 -9.10 14.07
#